data_6645f89fa5707ecdda3a757ddaeb196a
#
_entry.id   6645f89fa5707ecdda3a757ddaeb196a
#
_cell.length_a   1.000
_cell.length_b   1.000
_cell.length_c   1.000
_cell.angle_alpha   90.00
_cell.angle_beta   90.00
_cell.angle_gamma   90.00
#
_symmetry.space_group_name_H-M   'P 1'
#
loop_
_entity.id
_entity.type
_entity.pdbx_description
1 polymer ?
#
loop_
_entity_poly.entity_id
_entity_poly.type
_entity_poly.pdbx_seq_one_letter_code
_entity_poly.pdbx_strand_id
1 'polypeptide(L)'
;MTMKRIFNILLLIALCAGFESCNEHYTTYEGAEYLMFADTLTTNAVLADGEPFKVSISSTVARKYDRTYAVEIIDKGSNAIEGKHYRLKSNTFTIPAGKLSTDIEVYGNYDNIEPTDSLGFTLQLVMPEELKWDLYPKHNRTKVTMFKSCPFDINEWGGTKDGSVDKPKYCLLSSLLLYSYPGTNTSYNRLVKCYKHKSMENTIVMDDLFYDGFDVLLTFDTSNPSEPLLKMQNDQVIGDEWAVFGYAYGDGKILGTHSPAAVSYFNSCQKYAQLWVLMYVKDFSTTIGHMGSFYNVLEWISEEEAKEIMREGL
;
A
#
# COMPACT_ATOMS: atom_id res chain seq x y z
N MET A 1 -0.24 -5.39 -66.41
CA MET A 1 -0.15 -5.33 -64.93
C MET A 1 1.03 -6.16 -64.54
N THR A 2 2.13 -5.61 -63.93
CA THR A 2 3.39 -6.29 -63.73
C THR A 2 3.25 -7.31 -62.57
N MET A 3 3.82 -8.50 -62.73
CA MET A 3 3.83 -9.62 -61.76
C MET A 3 4.16 -9.18 -60.34
N LYS A 4 5.01 -8.16 -60.14
CA LYS A 4 5.29 -7.51 -58.86
C LYS A 4 4.07 -6.88 -58.18
N ARG A 5 3.14 -6.28 -58.96
CA ARG A 5 1.91 -5.67 -58.38
C ARG A 5 0.91 -6.73 -57.91
N ILE A 6 0.82 -7.84 -58.63
CA ILE A 6 -0.01 -8.99 -58.23
C ILE A 6 0.53 -9.64 -56.95
N PHE A 7 1.84 -9.79 -56.86
CA PHE A 7 2.50 -10.37 -55.65
C PHE A 7 2.31 -9.48 -54.39
N ASN A 8 2.43 -8.14 -54.57
CA ASN A 8 2.20 -7.21 -53.44
C ASN A 8 0.70 -7.18 -53.02
N ILE A 9 -0.25 -7.32 -53.92
CA ILE A 9 -1.66 -7.40 -53.61
C ILE A 9 -1.99 -8.69 -52.89
N LEU A 10 -1.41 -9.82 -53.32
CA LEU A 10 -1.57 -11.14 -52.65
C LEU A 10 -0.94 -11.15 -51.25
N LEU A 11 0.21 -10.47 -51.09
CA LEU A 11 0.88 -10.33 -49.78
C LEU A 11 0.04 -9.45 -48.81
N LEU A 12 -0.57 -8.39 -49.35
CA LEU A 12 -1.45 -7.53 -48.53
C LEU A 12 -2.73 -8.26 -48.11
N ILE A 13 -3.33 -9.07 -48.97
CA ILE A 13 -4.49 -9.90 -48.66
C ILE A 13 -4.13 -10.99 -47.65
N ALA A 14 -2.95 -11.61 -47.75
CA ALA A 14 -2.47 -12.59 -46.77
C ALA A 14 -2.19 -11.99 -45.41
N LEU A 15 -1.69 -10.74 -45.33
CA LEU A 15 -1.55 -9.98 -44.08
C LEU A 15 -2.90 -9.64 -43.46
N CYS A 16 -3.89 -9.27 -44.27
CA CYS A 16 -5.25 -8.95 -43.77
C CYS A 16 -6.02 -10.20 -43.29
N ALA A 17 -5.78 -11.37 -43.89
CA ALA A 17 -6.40 -12.63 -43.46
C ALA A 17 -5.81 -13.18 -42.14
N GLY A 18 -4.64 -12.70 -41.71
CA GLY A 18 -4.02 -13.07 -40.43
C GLY A 18 -4.56 -12.33 -39.20
N PHE A 19 -5.44 -11.34 -39.38
CA PHE A 19 -6.15 -10.64 -38.31
C PHE A 19 -7.56 -11.19 -38.07
N GLU A 20 -7.78 -12.50 -38.24
CA GLU A 20 -8.85 -13.11 -37.46
C GLU A 20 -8.38 -13.07 -35.99
N SER A 21 -8.61 -11.90 -35.38
CA SER A 21 -8.61 -11.71 -33.94
C SER A 21 -9.27 -12.90 -33.30
N CYS A 22 -8.60 -13.53 -32.34
CA CYS A 22 -9.19 -14.47 -31.43
C CYS A 22 -10.55 -13.92 -31.00
N ASN A 23 -11.62 -14.40 -31.56
CA ASN A 23 -12.92 -14.34 -30.93
C ASN A 23 -12.78 -15.21 -29.69
N GLU A 24 -12.31 -14.62 -28.60
CA GLU A 24 -12.45 -15.21 -27.28
C GLU A 24 -13.96 -15.38 -27.07
N HIS A 25 -14.45 -16.56 -27.36
CA HIS A 25 -15.77 -16.97 -26.89
C HIS A 25 -15.64 -17.04 -25.36
N TYR A 26 -15.90 -15.88 -24.70
CA TYR A 26 -16.14 -15.88 -23.27
C TYR A 26 -17.30 -16.85 -23.02
N THR A 27 -17.01 -18.01 -22.48
CA THR A 27 -18.03 -18.92 -22.02
C THR A 27 -18.77 -18.23 -20.89
N THR A 28 -19.94 -17.71 -21.19
CA THR A 28 -20.83 -17.15 -20.18
C THR A 28 -21.21 -18.27 -19.22
N TYR A 29 -21.06 -18.05 -17.93
CA TYR A 29 -21.51 -19.01 -16.93
C TYR A 29 -23.04 -19.22 -17.05
N GLU A 30 -23.45 -20.45 -17.33
CA GLU A 30 -24.85 -20.86 -17.51
C GLU A 30 -25.39 -21.69 -16.32
N GLY A 31 -24.62 -21.74 -15.23
CA GLY A 31 -24.98 -22.50 -14.02
C GLY A 31 -26.00 -21.80 -13.13
N ALA A 32 -26.14 -22.32 -11.91
CA ALA A 32 -27.03 -21.76 -10.89
C ALA A 32 -26.61 -20.35 -10.49
N GLU A 33 -27.57 -19.51 -10.13
CA GLU A 33 -27.29 -18.20 -9.58
C GLU A 33 -26.86 -18.32 -8.13
N TYR A 34 -25.70 -17.77 -7.81
CA TYR A 34 -25.19 -17.65 -6.45
C TYR A 34 -24.95 -16.19 -6.11
N LEU A 35 -25.15 -15.85 -4.86
CA LEU A 35 -24.94 -14.52 -4.31
C LEU A 35 -23.89 -14.60 -3.20
N MET A 36 -22.88 -13.72 -3.25
CA MET A 36 -21.75 -13.75 -2.32
C MET A 36 -21.14 -12.38 -2.12
N PHE A 37 -20.45 -12.17 -1.00
CA PHE A 37 -19.50 -11.07 -0.90
C PHE A 37 -18.29 -11.36 -1.82
N ALA A 38 -17.75 -10.32 -2.45
CA ALA A 38 -16.55 -10.44 -3.27
C ALA A 38 -15.36 -10.94 -2.44
N ASP A 39 -15.24 -10.41 -1.21
CA ASP A 39 -14.19 -10.75 -0.26
C ASP A 39 -14.76 -11.19 1.08
N THR A 40 -14.09 -12.12 1.76
CA THR A 40 -14.45 -12.56 3.11
C THR A 40 -13.88 -11.67 4.21
N LEU A 41 -12.96 -10.77 3.85
CA LEU A 41 -12.34 -9.75 4.70
C LEU A 41 -12.08 -8.50 3.85
N THR A 42 -12.50 -7.34 4.33
CA THR A 42 -12.13 -6.05 3.74
C THR A 42 -11.49 -5.16 4.80
N THR A 43 -10.49 -4.39 4.40
CA THR A 43 -9.83 -3.38 5.26
C THR A 43 -10.04 -2.02 4.64
N ASN A 44 -10.60 -1.09 5.41
CA ASN A 44 -11.10 0.17 4.89
C ASN A 44 -10.60 1.35 5.73
N ALA A 45 -10.13 2.39 5.04
CA ALA A 45 -9.82 3.66 5.66
C ALA A 45 -11.09 4.47 5.89
N VAL A 46 -11.21 5.04 7.08
CA VAL A 46 -12.23 6.06 7.39
C VAL A 46 -11.56 7.41 7.28
N LEU A 47 -12.03 8.21 6.34
CA LEU A 47 -11.47 9.51 5.99
C LEU A 47 -12.21 10.66 6.71
N ALA A 48 -11.50 11.76 6.92
CA ALA A 48 -12.06 12.95 7.58
C ALA A 48 -13.12 13.69 6.74
N ASP A 49 -13.14 13.47 5.42
CA ASP A 49 -14.14 14.05 4.50
C ASP A 49 -15.53 13.39 4.60
N GLY A 50 -15.61 12.26 5.32
CA GLY A 50 -16.87 11.53 5.54
C GLY A 50 -17.35 10.71 4.34
N GLU A 51 -16.49 10.51 3.33
CA GLU A 51 -16.83 9.65 2.19
C GLU A 51 -17.00 8.19 2.63
N PRO A 52 -18.01 7.48 2.08
CA PRO A 52 -18.24 6.09 2.43
C PRO A 52 -17.23 5.17 1.75
N PHE A 53 -16.84 4.14 2.44
CA PHE A 53 -16.19 3.00 1.78
C PHE A 53 -17.23 1.96 1.31
N LYS A 54 -16.81 1.06 0.42
CA LYS A 54 -17.69 0.13 -0.28
C LYS A 54 -17.36 -1.30 0.06
N VAL A 55 -18.40 -2.10 0.29
CA VAL A 55 -18.31 -3.55 0.46
C VAL A 55 -19.02 -4.21 -0.70
N SER A 56 -18.26 -4.87 -1.57
CA SER A 56 -18.76 -5.39 -2.84
C SER A 56 -19.44 -6.74 -2.68
N ILE A 57 -20.57 -6.87 -3.38
CA ILE A 57 -21.37 -8.10 -3.51
C ILE A 57 -21.41 -8.50 -4.98
N SER A 58 -21.26 -9.79 -5.23
CA SER A 58 -21.27 -10.38 -6.57
C SER A 58 -22.34 -11.46 -6.71
N SER A 59 -22.85 -11.59 -7.92
CA SER A 59 -23.72 -12.68 -8.35
C SER A 59 -23.09 -13.37 -9.56
N THR A 60 -23.24 -14.68 -9.65
CA THR A 60 -22.70 -15.47 -10.77
C THR A 60 -23.48 -15.29 -12.07
N VAL A 61 -24.72 -14.78 -12.02
CA VAL A 61 -25.60 -14.62 -13.19
C VAL A 61 -26.17 -13.22 -13.26
N ALA A 62 -26.10 -12.60 -14.44
CA ALA A 62 -26.80 -11.36 -14.73
C ALA A 62 -28.27 -11.64 -15.09
N ARG A 63 -29.21 -10.94 -14.46
CA ARG A 63 -30.63 -11.02 -14.76
C ARG A 63 -31.13 -9.80 -15.54
N LYS A 64 -32.21 -9.96 -16.26
CA LYS A 64 -32.84 -8.87 -17.03
C LYS A 64 -33.71 -7.93 -16.15
N TYR A 65 -33.70 -8.12 -14.83
CA TYR A 65 -34.49 -7.38 -13.86
C TYR A 65 -33.62 -7.08 -12.64
N ASP A 66 -34.01 -6.07 -11.87
CA ASP A 66 -33.36 -5.70 -10.62
C ASP A 66 -33.62 -6.76 -9.54
N ARG A 67 -32.61 -7.06 -8.75
CA ARG A 67 -32.67 -8.04 -7.63
C ARG A 67 -32.31 -7.34 -6.34
N THR A 68 -33.26 -7.31 -5.38
CA THR A 68 -33.05 -6.64 -4.10
C THR A 68 -32.98 -7.68 -2.98
N TYR A 69 -31.94 -7.58 -2.16
CA TYR A 69 -31.68 -8.42 -1.01
C TYR A 69 -31.31 -7.56 0.20
N ALA A 70 -31.07 -8.19 1.34
CA ALA A 70 -30.69 -7.50 2.56
C ALA A 70 -29.37 -8.04 3.13
N VAL A 71 -28.80 -7.25 4.03
CA VAL A 71 -27.69 -7.67 4.90
C VAL A 71 -28.10 -7.48 6.35
N GLU A 72 -27.52 -8.29 7.21
CA GLU A 72 -27.60 -8.14 8.66
C GLU A 72 -26.20 -8.05 9.27
N ILE A 73 -26.10 -7.37 10.41
CA ILE A 73 -24.88 -7.26 11.18
C ILE A 73 -24.86 -8.40 12.19
N ILE A 74 -23.74 -9.12 12.24
CA ILE A 74 -23.50 -10.18 13.23
C ILE A 74 -22.66 -9.62 14.36
N ASP A 75 -23.22 -9.55 15.56
CA ASP A 75 -22.56 -8.98 16.74
C ASP A 75 -21.38 -9.83 17.21
N LYS A 76 -21.46 -11.15 17.03
CA LYS A 76 -20.40 -12.07 17.47
C LYS A 76 -19.10 -11.81 16.74
N GLY A 77 -18.08 -11.36 17.46
CA GLY A 77 -16.75 -11.05 16.92
C GLY A 77 -16.64 -9.64 16.35
N SER A 78 -17.68 -8.81 16.50
CA SER A 78 -17.67 -7.38 16.20
C SER A 78 -17.22 -6.58 17.41
N ASN A 79 -16.28 -5.65 17.20
CA ASN A 79 -15.88 -4.64 18.20
C ASN A 79 -16.27 -3.22 17.76
N ALA A 80 -16.67 -3.05 16.52
CA ALA A 80 -17.30 -1.83 16.03
C ALA A 80 -18.79 -1.82 16.38
N ILE A 81 -19.31 -0.66 16.74
CA ILE A 81 -20.71 -0.47 17.17
C ILE A 81 -21.40 0.42 16.14
N GLU A 82 -22.51 -0.08 15.57
CA GLU A 82 -23.35 0.71 14.68
C GLU A 82 -23.94 1.94 15.40
N GLY A 83 -23.99 3.06 14.70
CA GLY A 83 -24.41 4.34 15.26
C GLY A 83 -23.32 5.08 16.05
N LYS A 84 -22.28 4.37 16.54
CA LYS A 84 -21.13 4.99 17.19
C LYS A 84 -19.93 5.10 16.24
N HIS A 85 -19.46 3.98 15.71
CA HIS A 85 -18.23 3.92 14.91
C HIS A 85 -18.52 3.93 13.42
N TYR A 86 -19.69 3.46 13.01
CA TYR A 86 -20.13 3.42 11.61
C TYR A 86 -21.65 3.40 11.49
N ARG A 87 -22.15 3.62 10.27
CA ARG A 87 -23.53 3.35 9.87
C ARG A 87 -23.56 2.79 8.45
N LEU A 88 -24.48 1.88 8.19
CA LEU A 88 -24.79 1.49 6.81
C LEU A 88 -25.65 2.57 6.15
N LYS A 89 -25.46 2.82 4.85
CA LYS A 89 -26.38 3.67 4.06
C LYS A 89 -27.78 3.06 4.04
N SER A 90 -27.82 1.73 3.87
CA SER A 90 -29.03 0.90 3.88
C SER A 90 -28.65 -0.52 4.26
N ASN A 91 -29.57 -1.23 4.92
CA ASN A 91 -29.45 -2.67 5.15
C ASN A 91 -29.97 -3.50 3.97
N THR A 92 -30.42 -2.86 2.89
CA THR A 92 -30.81 -3.50 1.63
C THR A 92 -29.93 -2.99 0.49
N PHE A 93 -29.71 -3.83 -0.51
CA PHE A 93 -28.97 -3.52 -1.73
C PHE A 93 -29.69 -4.08 -2.94
N THR A 94 -29.47 -3.45 -4.09
CA THR A 94 -30.03 -3.88 -5.36
C THR A 94 -28.92 -4.15 -6.36
N ILE A 95 -28.91 -5.32 -6.98
CA ILE A 95 -28.09 -5.61 -8.14
C ILE A 95 -28.94 -5.23 -9.37
N PRO A 96 -28.56 -4.20 -10.15
CA PRO A 96 -29.34 -3.71 -11.27
C PRO A 96 -29.46 -4.76 -12.39
N ALA A 97 -30.48 -4.64 -13.21
CA ALA A 97 -30.64 -5.44 -14.41
C ALA A 97 -29.38 -5.42 -15.27
N GLY A 98 -28.94 -6.59 -15.73
CA GLY A 98 -27.73 -6.76 -16.55
C GLY A 98 -26.41 -6.66 -15.79
N LYS A 99 -26.41 -6.40 -14.47
CA LYS A 99 -25.20 -6.33 -13.66
C LYS A 99 -24.96 -7.62 -12.86
N LEU A 100 -23.69 -7.89 -12.60
CA LEU A 100 -23.22 -9.00 -11.78
C LEU A 100 -22.84 -8.59 -10.37
N SER A 101 -22.73 -7.29 -10.09
CA SER A 101 -22.26 -6.79 -8.79
C SER A 101 -22.95 -5.51 -8.39
N THR A 102 -22.87 -5.23 -7.10
CA THR A 102 -23.26 -3.97 -6.47
C THR A 102 -22.46 -3.77 -5.19
N ASP A 103 -22.53 -2.57 -4.60
CA ASP A 103 -21.80 -2.22 -3.38
C ASP A 103 -22.79 -1.86 -2.27
N ILE A 104 -22.41 -2.21 -1.04
CA ILE A 104 -22.96 -1.61 0.17
C ILE A 104 -22.08 -0.45 0.58
N GLU A 105 -22.66 0.73 0.75
CA GLU A 105 -21.95 1.91 1.25
C GLU A 105 -21.99 1.96 2.78
N VAL A 106 -20.81 2.10 3.38
CA VAL A 106 -20.61 2.18 4.82
C VAL A 106 -19.95 3.51 5.16
N TYR A 107 -20.57 4.29 5.98
CA TYR A 107 -20.04 5.56 6.50
C TYR A 107 -19.34 5.29 7.84
N GLY A 108 -18.03 5.46 7.89
CA GLY A 108 -17.29 5.47 9.15
C GLY A 108 -17.48 6.80 9.89
N ASN A 109 -17.47 6.76 11.21
CA ASN A 109 -17.48 7.96 12.04
C ASN A 109 -16.04 8.27 12.47
N TYR A 110 -15.39 9.15 11.69
CA TYR A 110 -13.98 9.50 11.85
C TYR A 110 -13.63 9.96 13.28
N ASP A 111 -14.47 10.78 13.90
CA ASP A 111 -14.20 11.35 15.23
C ASP A 111 -14.30 10.34 16.35
N ASN A 112 -15.02 9.23 16.15
CA ASN A 112 -15.21 8.18 17.14
C ASN A 112 -14.25 6.98 16.96
N ILE A 113 -13.26 7.09 16.09
CA ILE A 113 -12.22 6.08 15.86
C ILE A 113 -10.89 6.68 16.31
N GLU A 114 -10.23 6.05 17.28
CA GLU A 114 -8.90 6.47 17.71
C GLU A 114 -7.82 6.03 16.69
N PRO A 115 -6.69 6.76 16.59
CA PRO A 115 -5.60 6.40 15.66
C PRO A 115 -5.05 4.97 15.82
N THR A 116 -5.17 4.41 17.03
CA THR A 116 -4.69 3.06 17.36
C THR A 116 -5.77 1.99 17.25
N ASP A 117 -7.02 2.38 16.99
CA ASP A 117 -8.14 1.44 16.91
C ASP A 117 -8.07 0.59 15.64
N SER A 118 -8.33 -0.70 15.81
CA SER A 118 -8.66 -1.62 14.73
C SER A 118 -10.06 -2.15 14.97
N LEU A 119 -11.04 -1.48 14.38
CA LEU A 119 -12.46 -1.77 14.56
C LEU A 119 -12.96 -2.67 13.45
N GLY A 120 -13.90 -3.55 13.77
CA GLY A 120 -14.49 -4.42 12.78
C GLY A 120 -15.85 -4.96 13.17
N PHE A 121 -16.65 -5.26 12.15
CA PHE A 121 -17.95 -5.91 12.26
C PHE A 121 -18.11 -6.94 11.15
N THR A 122 -19.10 -7.80 11.30
CA THR A 122 -19.38 -8.85 10.30
C THR A 122 -20.73 -8.57 9.65
N LEU A 123 -20.76 -8.52 8.32
CA LEU A 123 -21.98 -8.53 7.53
C LEU A 123 -22.31 -9.95 7.09
N GLN A 124 -23.60 -10.27 7.08
CA GLN A 124 -24.14 -11.51 6.54
C GLN A 124 -25.22 -11.20 5.51
N LEU A 125 -25.21 -11.89 4.38
CA LEU A 125 -26.28 -11.82 3.38
C LEU A 125 -27.54 -12.48 3.91
N VAL A 126 -28.67 -11.78 3.78
CA VAL A 126 -30.02 -12.33 3.99
C VAL A 126 -30.60 -12.64 2.62
N MET A 127 -30.60 -13.90 2.27
CA MET A 127 -30.98 -14.36 0.92
C MET A 127 -31.65 -15.74 0.96
N PRO A 128 -32.43 -16.11 -0.08
CA PRO A 128 -32.97 -17.45 -0.24
C PRO A 128 -31.88 -18.53 -0.27
N GLU A 129 -32.21 -19.72 0.22
CA GLU A 129 -31.27 -20.84 0.34
C GLU A 129 -30.66 -21.25 -1.01
N GLU A 130 -31.47 -21.20 -2.08
CA GLU A 130 -31.05 -21.55 -3.44
C GLU A 130 -29.97 -20.64 -4.02
N LEU A 131 -29.74 -19.45 -3.43
CA LEU A 131 -28.68 -18.52 -3.84
C LEU A 131 -27.37 -18.72 -3.06
N LYS A 132 -27.36 -19.58 -2.05
CA LYS A 132 -26.15 -19.93 -1.31
C LYS A 132 -25.28 -20.87 -2.12
N TRP A 133 -23.99 -20.61 -2.12
CA TRP A 133 -23.02 -21.44 -2.81
C TRP A 133 -22.34 -22.40 -1.83
N ASP A 134 -22.71 -23.68 -1.89
CA ASP A 134 -22.21 -24.71 -0.95
C ASP A 134 -20.70 -24.92 -1.01
N LEU A 135 -20.09 -24.70 -2.19
CA LEU A 135 -18.63 -24.80 -2.36
C LEU A 135 -17.87 -23.66 -1.67
N TYR A 136 -18.54 -22.53 -1.43
CA TYR A 136 -17.97 -21.35 -0.79
C TYR A 136 -18.86 -20.82 0.34
N PRO A 137 -19.13 -21.63 1.37
CA PRO A 137 -20.11 -21.30 2.41
C PRO A 137 -19.72 -20.08 3.25
N LYS A 138 -18.42 -19.70 3.24
CA LYS A 138 -17.92 -18.52 3.98
C LYS A 138 -18.23 -17.21 3.26
N HIS A 139 -18.50 -17.22 1.97
CA HIS A 139 -18.74 -16.00 1.18
C HIS A 139 -20.14 -15.39 1.38
N ASN A 140 -21.01 -16.03 2.17
CA ASN A 140 -22.25 -15.40 2.63
C ASN A 140 -22.01 -14.39 3.77
N ARG A 141 -20.76 -14.29 4.26
CA ARG A 141 -20.31 -13.33 5.29
C ARG A 141 -19.02 -12.66 4.86
N THR A 142 -18.86 -11.42 5.33
CA THR A 142 -17.59 -10.71 5.22
C THR A 142 -17.28 -10.03 6.53
N LYS A 143 -16.01 -10.08 6.96
CA LYS A 143 -15.51 -9.26 8.04
C LYS A 143 -15.06 -7.92 7.45
N VAL A 144 -15.67 -6.85 7.90
CA VAL A 144 -15.33 -5.48 7.52
C VAL A 144 -14.48 -4.90 8.64
N THR A 145 -13.22 -4.62 8.35
CA THR A 145 -12.34 -3.89 9.27
C THR A 145 -12.20 -2.46 8.81
N MET A 146 -12.07 -1.55 9.77
CA MET A 146 -11.88 -0.13 9.52
C MET A 146 -10.91 0.48 10.51
N PHE A 147 -10.19 1.48 10.05
CA PHE A 147 -9.23 2.26 10.82
C PHE A 147 -9.29 3.73 10.43
N LYS A 148 -8.87 4.60 11.33
CA LYS A 148 -8.77 6.04 11.07
C LYS A 148 -7.61 6.31 10.12
N SER A 149 -7.87 7.04 9.03
CA SER A 149 -6.83 7.51 8.10
C SER A 149 -6.74 9.03 8.16
N CYS A 150 -5.68 9.52 8.78
CA CYS A 150 -5.45 10.97 8.91
C CYS A 150 -4.92 11.54 7.59
N PRO A 151 -5.32 12.77 7.23
CA PRO A 151 -4.77 13.45 6.06
C PRO A 151 -3.24 13.49 6.09
N PHE A 152 -2.62 13.26 4.95
CA PHE A 152 -1.18 13.39 4.80
C PHE A 152 -0.81 14.86 4.56
N ASP A 153 0.15 15.38 5.34
CA ASP A 153 0.78 16.67 5.11
C ASP A 153 2.30 16.50 5.16
N ILE A 154 2.97 16.68 4.03
CA ILE A 154 4.42 16.55 3.90
C ILE A 154 5.20 17.47 4.86
N ASN A 155 4.59 18.59 5.29
CA ASN A 155 5.22 19.51 6.25
C ASN A 155 5.40 18.92 7.64
N GLU A 156 4.68 17.86 7.95
CA GLU A 156 4.84 17.15 9.22
C GLU A 156 5.94 16.08 9.17
N TRP A 157 6.36 15.67 7.97
CA TRP A 157 7.34 14.60 7.74
C TRP A 157 8.71 15.14 7.35
N GLY A 158 8.75 16.25 6.64
CA GLY A 158 9.98 16.89 6.18
C GLY A 158 10.04 18.37 6.49
N GLY A 159 11.15 18.79 7.05
CA GLY A 159 11.45 20.19 7.32
C GLY A 159 11.94 20.95 6.09
N THR A 160 12.57 22.08 6.31
CA THR A 160 13.10 22.96 5.25
C THR A 160 14.62 23.12 5.41
N LYS A 161 15.34 22.90 4.30
CA LYS A 161 16.78 23.18 4.17
C LYS A 161 16.99 24.05 2.94
N ASP A 162 17.11 25.36 3.14
CA ASP A 162 17.27 26.32 2.04
C ASP A 162 18.21 27.46 2.43
N GLY A 163 19.37 27.50 1.79
CA GLY A 163 20.43 28.47 2.09
C GLY A 163 20.86 28.44 3.56
N SER A 164 20.55 29.50 4.29
CA SER A 164 20.87 29.63 5.73
C SER A 164 19.76 29.08 6.63
N VAL A 165 18.62 28.64 6.07
CA VAL A 165 17.50 28.08 6.83
C VAL A 165 17.68 26.58 6.96
N ASP A 166 17.91 26.13 8.19
CA ASP A 166 17.98 24.71 8.56
C ASP A 166 16.95 24.42 9.67
N LYS A 167 15.78 23.91 9.25
CA LYS A 167 14.67 23.55 10.13
C LYS A 167 14.23 22.12 9.83
N PRO A 168 14.95 21.11 10.32
CA PRO A 168 14.59 19.71 10.10
C PRO A 168 13.30 19.32 10.82
N LYS A 169 12.67 18.27 10.34
CA LYS A 169 11.89 17.35 11.17
C LYS A 169 12.82 16.24 11.64
N TYR A 170 12.46 15.58 12.72
CA TYR A 170 13.27 14.52 13.30
C TYR A 170 12.57 13.19 13.24
N CYS A 171 13.34 12.17 12.88
CA CYS A 171 12.88 10.79 12.82
C CYS A 171 13.83 9.90 13.63
N LEU A 172 13.28 9.06 14.49
CA LEU A 172 14.02 8.01 15.16
C LEU A 172 13.98 6.75 14.32
N LEU A 173 15.12 6.34 13.77
CA LEU A 173 15.30 5.07 13.09
C LEU A 173 15.59 3.99 14.13
N SER A 174 14.82 2.90 14.11
CA SER A 174 15.13 1.65 14.80
C SER A 174 15.40 0.56 13.76
N SER A 175 16.63 0.05 13.73
CA SER A 175 17.08 -0.88 12.69
C SER A 175 18.06 -1.92 13.21
N LEU A 176 17.79 -3.19 12.89
CA LEU A 176 18.75 -4.28 13.15
C LEU A 176 20.01 -4.17 12.30
N LEU A 177 19.96 -3.46 11.18
CA LEU A 177 21.12 -3.21 10.32
C LEU A 177 22.23 -2.48 11.09
N LEU A 178 21.89 -1.45 11.88
CA LEU A 178 22.85 -0.64 12.62
C LEU A 178 23.69 -1.47 13.59
N TYR A 179 23.16 -2.58 14.08
CA TYR A 179 23.87 -3.50 14.95
C TYR A 179 24.69 -4.56 14.21
N SER A 180 24.22 -4.97 13.02
CA SER A 180 24.77 -6.13 12.30
C SER A 180 26.14 -5.87 11.66
N TYR A 181 26.51 -4.60 11.44
CA TYR A 181 27.74 -4.24 10.75
C TYR A 181 28.61 -3.34 11.65
N PRO A 182 29.78 -3.84 12.10
CA PRO A 182 30.71 -3.08 12.93
C PRO A 182 31.14 -1.78 12.24
N GLY A 183 31.24 -0.69 13.01
CA GLY A 183 31.66 0.62 12.50
C GLY A 183 30.52 1.54 12.07
N THR A 184 29.27 1.06 12.04
CA THR A 184 28.11 1.88 11.68
C THR A 184 27.52 2.61 12.88
N ASN A 185 27.25 1.89 13.94
CA ASN A 185 26.83 2.41 15.24
C ASN A 185 26.76 1.24 16.24
N THR A 186 26.88 1.55 17.53
CA THR A 186 26.66 0.56 18.61
C THR A 186 25.21 0.51 19.09
N SER A 187 24.37 1.42 18.60
CA SER A 187 22.94 1.51 18.93
C SER A 187 22.07 0.98 17.81
N TYR A 188 20.96 0.33 18.17
CA TYR A 188 19.88 -0.03 17.23
C TYR A 188 19.09 1.19 16.75
N ASN A 189 19.28 2.34 17.38
CA ASN A 189 18.55 3.58 17.13
C ASN A 189 19.47 4.65 16.58
N ARG A 190 18.92 5.46 15.69
CA ARG A 190 19.60 6.63 15.12
C ARG A 190 18.60 7.76 14.99
N LEU A 191 18.99 8.96 15.46
CA LEU A 191 18.22 10.17 15.24
C LEU A 191 18.60 10.76 13.88
N VAL A 192 17.60 10.90 13.00
CA VAL A 192 17.75 11.31 11.60
C VAL A 192 17.05 12.63 11.35
N LYS A 193 17.70 13.55 10.64
CA LYS A 193 17.09 14.78 10.16
C LYS A 193 16.37 14.53 8.83
N CYS A 194 15.15 15.02 8.72
CA CYS A 194 14.30 14.84 7.55
C CYS A 194 13.97 16.21 6.95
N TYR A 195 14.10 16.32 5.63
CA TYR A 195 13.78 17.54 4.89
C TYR A 195 12.90 17.24 3.69
N LYS A 196 12.05 18.18 3.31
CA LYS A 196 11.28 18.06 2.06
C LYS A 196 12.22 18.12 0.85
N HIS A 197 12.02 17.25 -0.11
CA HIS A 197 12.73 17.33 -1.39
C HIS A 197 12.27 18.56 -2.17
N LYS A 198 13.22 19.28 -2.81
CA LYS A 198 12.95 20.58 -3.46
C LYS A 198 12.03 20.52 -4.67
N SER A 199 12.01 19.41 -5.39
CA SER A 199 11.32 19.28 -6.67
C SER A 199 10.46 18.01 -6.81
N MET A 200 10.60 17.04 -5.92
CA MET A 200 9.81 15.81 -5.93
C MET A 200 8.68 15.93 -4.92
N GLU A 201 7.44 15.80 -5.40
CA GLU A 201 6.26 15.85 -4.57
C GLU A 201 6.24 14.68 -3.58
N ASN A 202 5.69 14.91 -2.39
CA ASN A 202 5.56 13.92 -1.32
C ASN A 202 6.85 13.13 -1.02
N THR A 203 8.01 13.75 -1.25
CA THR A 203 9.32 13.13 -1.07
C THR A 203 10.11 13.86 -0.02
N ILE A 204 10.77 13.10 0.84
CA ILE A 204 11.72 13.63 1.84
C ILE A 204 13.12 13.13 1.55
N VAL A 205 14.08 13.93 2.00
CA VAL A 205 15.51 13.59 2.14
C VAL A 205 15.74 13.27 3.59
N MET A 206 16.25 12.10 3.89
CA MET A 206 16.67 11.68 5.22
C MET A 206 18.19 11.74 5.29
N ASP A 207 18.72 12.73 6.00
CA ASP A 207 20.17 12.91 6.14
C ASP A 207 20.75 11.71 6.92
N ASP A 208 21.75 11.04 6.34
CA ASP A 208 22.49 9.96 7.00
C ASP A 208 21.61 8.82 7.54
N LEU A 209 20.60 8.38 6.79
CA LEU A 209 19.62 7.42 7.31
C LEU A 209 20.28 6.13 7.84
N PHE A 210 21.18 5.52 7.06
CA PHE A 210 21.85 4.27 7.43
C PHE A 210 23.33 4.46 7.76
N TYR A 211 24.03 5.23 6.93
CA TYR A 211 25.46 5.48 7.07
C TYR A 211 25.77 6.97 6.89
N ASP A 212 26.78 7.45 7.61
CA ASP A 212 27.20 8.86 7.58
C ASP A 212 27.65 9.25 6.17
N GLY A 213 27.17 10.40 5.70
CA GLY A 213 27.47 10.94 4.38
C GLY A 213 26.56 10.43 3.25
N PHE A 214 25.53 9.63 3.58
CA PHE A 214 24.63 9.05 2.58
C PHE A 214 23.16 9.32 2.90
N ASP A 215 22.61 10.27 2.18
CA ASP A 215 21.21 10.65 2.30
C ASP A 215 20.31 9.66 1.54
N VAL A 216 19.11 9.45 2.06
CA VAL A 216 18.12 8.54 1.45
C VAL A 216 16.85 9.31 1.10
N LEU A 217 16.34 9.07 -0.11
CA LEU A 217 15.09 9.63 -0.59
C LEU A 217 13.95 8.64 -0.35
N LEU A 218 12.91 9.09 0.34
CA LEU A 218 11.68 8.33 0.55
C LEU A 218 10.47 9.12 0.03
N THR A 219 9.61 8.46 -0.73
CA THR A 219 8.39 9.04 -1.30
C THR A 219 7.15 8.42 -0.67
N PHE A 220 6.23 9.25 -0.21
CA PHE A 220 4.95 8.85 0.36
C PHE A 220 3.90 8.76 -0.75
N ASP A 221 3.42 7.56 -1.02
CA ASP A 221 2.32 7.33 -1.96
C ASP A 221 1.00 7.27 -1.20
N THR A 222 0.19 8.32 -1.40
CA THR A 222 -1.11 8.52 -0.77
C THR A 222 -2.28 8.19 -1.69
N SER A 223 -2.02 7.59 -2.85
CA SER A 223 -3.04 7.31 -3.88
C SER A 223 -4.14 6.37 -3.40
N ASN A 224 -3.81 5.44 -2.50
CA ASN A 224 -4.77 4.59 -1.82
C ASN A 224 -4.76 4.84 -0.30
N PRO A 225 -5.75 5.54 0.26
CA PRO A 225 -5.80 5.81 1.70
C PRO A 225 -5.88 4.56 2.59
N SER A 226 -6.36 3.44 2.05
CA SER A 226 -6.40 2.16 2.78
C SER A 226 -5.06 1.43 2.80
N GLU A 227 -4.14 1.80 1.91
CA GLU A 227 -2.81 1.21 1.77
C GLU A 227 -1.77 2.29 1.48
N PRO A 228 -1.50 3.21 2.44
CA PRO A 228 -0.52 4.27 2.25
C PRO A 228 0.89 3.68 2.19
N LEU A 229 1.57 3.81 1.05
CA LEU A 229 2.85 3.16 0.79
C LEU A 229 4.03 4.12 0.96
N LEU A 230 5.11 3.62 1.56
CA LEU A 230 6.40 4.29 1.57
C LEU A 230 7.29 3.68 0.49
N LYS A 231 7.79 4.51 -0.43
CA LYS A 231 8.60 4.08 -1.57
C LYS A 231 10.03 4.58 -1.44
N MET A 232 10.98 3.70 -1.68
CA MET A 232 12.40 4.01 -1.86
C MET A 232 12.75 3.88 -3.33
N GLN A 233 13.48 4.85 -3.89
CA GLN A 233 13.97 4.71 -5.27
C GLN A 233 14.95 3.54 -5.37
N ASN A 234 15.02 2.96 -6.55
CA ASN A 234 15.97 1.88 -6.80
C ASN A 234 17.40 2.40 -6.87
N ASP A 235 18.35 1.56 -6.46
CA ASP A 235 19.78 1.78 -6.61
C ASP A 235 20.28 3.07 -5.94
N GLN A 236 19.67 3.51 -4.84
CA GLN A 236 20.22 4.62 -4.06
C GLN A 236 21.53 4.21 -3.41
N VAL A 237 22.56 5.04 -3.53
CA VAL A 237 23.81 4.86 -2.79
C VAL A 237 23.54 5.23 -1.34
N ILE A 238 23.65 4.26 -0.45
CA ILE A 238 23.30 4.39 0.96
C ILE A 238 24.49 4.16 1.90
N GLY A 239 25.65 3.77 1.37
CA GLY A 239 26.84 3.51 2.15
C GLY A 239 28.07 3.30 1.27
N ASP A 240 29.20 3.12 1.93
CA ASP A 240 30.52 2.86 1.35
C ASP A 240 31.03 1.50 1.80
N GLU A 241 31.50 0.67 0.86
CA GLU A 241 32.00 -0.67 1.15
C GLU A 241 33.24 -0.66 2.05
N TRP A 242 34.15 0.30 1.87
CA TRP A 242 35.35 0.41 2.68
C TRP A 242 35.04 0.76 4.13
N ALA A 243 34.06 1.65 4.33
CA ALA A 243 33.63 2.03 5.67
C ALA A 243 32.97 0.86 6.43
N VAL A 244 32.21 0.03 5.72
CA VAL A 244 31.45 -1.06 6.32
C VAL A 244 32.23 -2.37 6.41
N PHE A 245 32.98 -2.73 5.36
CA PHE A 245 33.67 -4.04 5.27
C PHE A 245 35.18 -3.96 5.44
N GLY A 246 35.75 -2.77 5.37
CA GLY A 246 37.20 -2.57 5.36
C GLY A 246 37.88 -2.83 4.02
N TYR A 247 37.12 -3.15 2.98
CA TYR A 247 37.58 -3.34 1.59
C TYR A 247 36.39 -3.23 0.63
N ALA A 248 36.67 -3.00 -0.67
CA ALA A 248 35.64 -2.99 -1.70
C ALA A 248 35.54 -4.37 -2.37
N TYR A 249 34.32 -4.89 -2.45
CA TYR A 249 33.98 -6.07 -3.24
C TYR A 249 33.68 -5.70 -4.70
N GLY A 250 33.09 -4.53 -4.92
CA GLY A 250 32.65 -4.02 -6.19
C GLY A 250 33.16 -2.60 -6.48
N ASP A 251 32.26 -1.71 -6.81
CA ASP A 251 32.56 -0.32 -7.16
C ASP A 251 32.71 0.62 -5.92
N GLY A 252 32.77 0.05 -4.74
CA GLY A 252 32.97 0.77 -3.48
C GLY A 252 31.67 1.29 -2.85
N LYS A 253 30.50 0.95 -3.42
CA LYS A 253 29.22 1.50 -2.98
C LYS A 253 28.26 0.43 -2.46
N ILE A 254 27.60 0.73 -1.35
CA ILE A 254 26.46 -0.05 -0.90
C ILE A 254 25.19 0.59 -1.46
N LEU A 255 24.39 -0.19 -2.14
CA LEU A 255 23.15 0.24 -2.76
C LEU A 255 21.96 -0.27 -1.97
N GLY A 256 20.91 0.56 -1.92
CA GLY A 256 19.62 0.23 -1.33
C GLY A 256 18.50 0.36 -2.34
N THR A 257 17.53 -0.55 -2.25
CA THR A 257 16.29 -0.51 -3.01
C THR A 257 15.14 -1.02 -2.14
N HIS A 258 13.91 -0.78 -2.58
CA HIS A 258 12.74 -1.39 -1.95
C HIS A 258 12.89 -2.92 -1.94
N SER A 259 12.69 -3.54 -0.78
CA SER A 259 12.78 -5.00 -0.68
C SER A 259 11.53 -5.67 -1.28
N PRO A 260 11.70 -6.72 -2.12
CA PRO A 260 10.57 -7.50 -2.60
C PRO A 260 9.96 -8.43 -1.53
N ALA A 261 10.59 -8.54 -0.36
CA ALA A 261 10.15 -9.45 0.70
C ALA A 261 8.87 -8.98 1.40
N ALA A 262 8.64 -7.67 1.50
CA ALA A 262 7.46 -7.10 2.13
C ALA A 262 7.19 -5.67 1.68
N VAL A 263 5.97 -5.22 1.90
CA VAL A 263 5.51 -3.87 1.56
C VAL A 263 5.94 -2.89 2.65
N SER A 264 6.48 -1.76 2.24
CA SER A 264 6.76 -0.62 3.12
C SER A 264 5.55 0.32 3.15
N TYR A 265 5.14 0.75 4.33
CA TYR A 265 3.98 1.60 4.52
C TYR A 265 4.21 2.66 5.61
N PHE A 266 3.33 3.65 5.67
CA PHE A 266 3.34 4.67 6.71
C PHE A 266 1.96 4.89 7.31
N ASN A 267 1.93 5.51 8.49
CA ASN A 267 0.70 5.88 9.20
C ASN A 267 0.74 7.36 9.56
N SER A 268 -0.11 8.17 8.91
CA SER A 268 -0.16 9.61 9.13
C SER A 268 -0.68 10.00 10.51
N CYS A 269 -1.57 9.19 11.11
CA CYS A 269 -2.11 9.47 12.42
C CYS A 269 -1.08 9.31 13.53
N GLN A 270 -0.28 8.25 13.44
CA GLN A 270 0.68 7.87 14.47
C GLN A 270 2.10 8.33 14.16
N LYS A 271 2.32 8.96 12.99
CA LYS A 271 3.62 9.49 12.54
C LYS A 271 4.74 8.45 12.56
N TYR A 272 4.48 7.26 12.06
CA TYR A 272 5.50 6.25 11.87
C TYR A 272 5.45 5.64 10.47
N ALA A 273 6.55 4.99 10.08
CA ALA A 273 6.61 4.20 8.88
C ALA A 273 7.40 2.90 9.11
N GLN A 274 7.08 1.88 8.32
CA GLN A 274 7.83 0.64 8.24
C GLN A 274 8.48 0.58 6.86
N LEU A 275 9.81 0.44 6.87
CA LEU A 275 10.62 0.47 5.65
C LEU A 275 11.39 -0.85 5.51
N TRP A 276 11.10 -1.58 4.44
CA TRP A 276 11.85 -2.76 4.04
C TRP A 276 12.84 -2.41 2.93
N VAL A 277 14.14 -2.59 3.22
CA VAL A 277 15.22 -2.26 2.29
C VAL A 277 16.00 -3.51 1.95
N LEU A 278 16.17 -3.79 0.67
CA LEU A 278 17.14 -4.73 0.15
C LEU A 278 18.46 -3.98 -0.07
N MET A 279 19.53 -4.44 0.56
CA MET A 279 20.87 -3.88 0.41
C MET A 279 21.77 -4.84 -0.36
N TYR A 280 22.60 -4.30 -1.24
CA TYR A 280 23.46 -5.07 -2.11
C TYR A 280 24.64 -4.25 -2.65
N VAL A 281 25.59 -4.97 -3.24
CA VAL A 281 26.80 -4.42 -3.85
C VAL A 281 26.79 -4.74 -5.34
N LYS A 282 27.21 -3.78 -6.17
CA LYS A 282 27.41 -3.95 -7.61
C LYS A 282 28.88 -3.78 -7.96
N ASP A 283 29.29 -4.46 -9.05
CA ASP A 283 30.48 -4.13 -9.82
C ASP A 283 30.00 -3.64 -11.19
N PHE A 284 30.14 -2.33 -11.44
CA PHE A 284 29.52 -1.61 -12.56
C PHE A 284 27.99 -1.81 -12.59
N SER A 285 27.47 -2.62 -13.50
CA SER A 285 26.03 -2.89 -13.66
C SER A 285 25.60 -4.24 -13.09
N THR A 286 26.55 -5.06 -12.62
CA THR A 286 26.26 -6.43 -12.17
C THR A 286 26.18 -6.48 -10.66
N THR A 287 25.07 -7.02 -10.13
CA THR A 287 24.95 -7.29 -8.70
C THR A 287 25.86 -8.47 -8.35
N ILE A 288 26.82 -8.26 -7.46
CA ILE A 288 27.81 -9.26 -7.06
C ILE A 288 27.53 -9.85 -5.68
N GLY A 289 26.72 -9.18 -4.87
CA GLY A 289 26.35 -9.69 -3.55
C GLY A 289 25.15 -8.99 -2.97
N HIS A 290 24.36 -9.72 -2.18
CA HIS A 290 23.27 -9.21 -1.38
C HIS A 290 23.68 -9.21 0.09
N MET A 291 23.52 -8.07 0.78
CA MET A 291 23.70 -7.98 2.22
C MET A 291 22.46 -8.53 2.96
N GLY A 292 21.28 -8.39 2.36
CA GLY A 292 20.02 -8.87 2.89
C GLY A 292 18.89 -7.86 2.77
N SER A 293 17.69 -8.32 3.22
CA SER A 293 16.51 -7.46 3.38
C SER A 293 16.38 -7.08 4.85
N PHE A 294 16.34 -5.78 5.12
CA PHE A 294 16.30 -5.23 6.48
C PHE A 294 14.99 -4.54 6.74
N TYR A 295 14.40 -4.87 7.88
CA TYR A 295 13.23 -4.20 8.42
C TYR A 295 13.66 -3.03 9.29
N ASN A 296 13.06 -1.88 9.05
CA ASN A 296 13.34 -0.64 9.75
C ASN A 296 12.02 -0.01 10.19
N VAL A 297 12.01 0.54 11.40
CA VAL A 297 10.94 1.38 11.92
C VAL A 297 11.43 2.82 11.96
N LEU A 298 10.64 3.69 11.39
CA LEU A 298 10.86 5.13 11.33
C LEU A 298 9.75 5.80 12.14
N GLU A 299 10.09 6.54 13.19
CA GLU A 299 9.13 7.21 14.06
C GLU A 299 9.44 8.71 14.08
N TRP A 300 8.49 9.54 13.61
CA TRP A 300 8.64 11.00 13.66
C TRP A 300 8.30 11.51 15.03
N ILE A 301 9.27 12.20 15.63
CA ILE A 301 9.21 12.70 16.98
C ILE A 301 9.21 14.23 17.01
N SER A 302 8.83 14.81 18.14
CA SER A 302 8.88 16.26 18.34
C SER A 302 10.31 16.78 18.39
N GLU A 303 10.49 18.09 18.17
CA GLU A 303 11.79 18.74 18.28
C GLU A 303 12.31 18.71 19.73
N GLU A 304 11.41 18.73 20.70
CA GLU A 304 11.74 18.64 22.13
C GLU A 304 12.30 17.26 22.48
N GLU A 305 11.65 16.20 22.06
CA GLU A 305 12.12 14.80 22.23
C GLU A 305 13.46 14.59 21.52
N ALA A 306 13.62 15.12 20.30
CA ALA A 306 14.88 15.04 19.57
C ALA A 306 16.03 15.73 20.34
N LYS A 307 15.78 16.90 20.95
CA LYS A 307 16.77 17.61 21.78
C LYS A 307 17.12 16.83 23.04
N GLU A 308 16.18 16.12 23.62
CA GLU A 308 16.41 15.27 24.79
C GLU A 308 17.30 14.08 24.42
N ILE A 309 16.97 13.39 23.34
CA ILE A 309 17.78 12.29 22.80
C ILE A 309 19.22 12.73 22.51
N MET A 310 19.39 13.90 21.86
CA MET A 310 20.72 14.46 21.60
C MET A 310 21.51 14.80 22.88
N ARG A 311 20.85 15.18 23.98
CA ARG A 311 21.48 15.43 25.27
C ARG A 311 21.90 14.15 25.98
N GLU A 312 21.17 13.06 25.75
CA GLU A 312 21.47 11.74 26.32
C GLU A 312 22.56 10.97 25.55
N GLY A 313 22.97 11.46 24.39
CA GLY A 313 24.12 10.95 23.63
C GLY A 313 23.76 9.80 22.66
N LEU A 314 22.56 9.80 22.14
CA LEU A 314 22.17 8.98 20.97
C LEU A 314 22.52 9.66 19.66
#